data_961f0a6e214e8e3ede6158c4f9398ab9
#
_entry.id   961f0a6e214e8e3ede6158c4f9398ab9
#
_cell.length_a   1.000
_cell.length_b   1.000
_cell.length_c   1.000
_cell.angle_alpha   90.00
_cell.angle_beta   90.00
_cell.angle_gamma   90.00
#
_symmetry.space_group_name_H-M   'P 1'
#
loop_
_entity.id
_entity.type
_entity.pdbx_description
1 polymer ?
#
loop_
_entity_poly.entity_id
_entity_poly.type
_entity_poly.pdbx_seq_one_letter_code
_entity_poly.pdbx_strand_id
1 'polypeptide(L)'
;MALVDMDSGVGKSRRKAHSPQTKHDADNYGLKREDANERRGAGWWVSLRRRGHRIVRLFKDSVYGCDEATYKAARAYRDAIIEAIPPATNHEQAVLLRKTNKSGISGVRRVETRDGDVWETTLMTNDGQKRESFAVAKFGELAAKSMAIAQRRKWLAALPVTHLAYAHHAAEVAQEHFADDLIPVSDVMPETHLKGEEIEARIQSINDDFDKARPKRLRVRVKYYHGSRLSVFVSDAGKPAKRRLAQINTRKLDKAEMLAAARSVVGATITEFYDAGVARWFMDAHGDNLLTDKHFHVREGFNVLVFLPTQLARH
;
A
#
# COMPACT_ATOMS: atom_id res chain seq x y z
N MET A 1 -45.83 38.33 36.84
CA MET A 1 -45.99 37.44 35.71
C MET A 1 -44.79 37.67 34.80
N ALA A 2 -43.78 36.83 34.93
CA ALA A 2 -42.57 36.93 34.10
C ALA A 2 -42.51 35.71 33.16
N LEU A 3 -42.51 35.94 31.88
CA LEU A 3 -42.36 34.96 30.82
C LEU A 3 -40.89 34.55 30.75
N VAL A 4 -40.60 33.27 30.89
CA VAL A 4 -39.27 32.66 30.72
C VAL A 4 -39.16 32.25 29.26
N ASP A 5 -38.28 32.90 28.53
CA ASP A 5 -37.87 32.49 27.20
C ASP A 5 -36.98 31.26 27.28
N MET A 6 -37.44 30.15 26.70
CA MET A 6 -36.63 28.95 26.46
C MET A 6 -35.90 29.10 25.14
N ASP A 7 -34.63 29.46 25.22
CA ASP A 7 -33.70 29.46 24.08
C ASP A 7 -33.26 28.04 23.74
N SER A 8 -33.81 27.48 22.67
CA SER A 8 -33.45 26.17 22.13
C SER A 8 -32.17 26.27 21.34
N GLY A 9 -31.03 26.03 22.01
CA GLY A 9 -29.72 25.95 21.41
C GLY A 9 -29.58 24.79 20.39
N VAL A 10 -29.87 25.07 19.13
CA VAL A 10 -29.53 24.18 18.01
C VAL A 10 -28.02 24.13 17.84
N GLY A 11 -27.43 23.05 18.28
CA GLY A 11 -26.00 22.76 18.10
C GLY A 11 -25.62 22.72 16.63
N LYS A 12 -25.04 23.82 16.12
CA LYS A 12 -24.42 23.86 14.79
C LYS A 12 -23.22 22.90 14.78
N SER A 13 -23.42 21.72 14.22
CA SER A 13 -22.34 20.82 13.81
C SER A 13 -21.34 21.62 12.97
N ARG A 14 -20.18 21.90 13.54
CA ARG A 14 -19.03 22.44 12.80
C ARG A 14 -18.62 21.41 11.76
N ARG A 15 -19.11 21.55 10.52
CA ARG A 15 -18.52 20.88 9.37
C ARG A 15 -17.06 21.32 9.31
N LYS A 16 -16.15 20.37 9.56
CA LYS A 16 -14.71 20.57 9.34
C LYS A 16 -14.58 21.05 7.90
N ALA A 17 -14.05 22.27 7.74
CA ALA A 17 -13.69 22.77 6.43
C ALA A 17 -12.80 21.72 5.75
N HIS A 18 -13.25 21.18 4.62
CA HIS A 18 -12.38 20.37 3.77
C HIS A 18 -11.21 21.28 3.39
N SER A 19 -10.01 20.91 3.81
CA SER A 19 -8.79 21.47 3.24
C SER A 19 -8.90 21.38 1.71
N PRO A 20 -8.47 22.43 0.96
CA PRO A 20 -8.53 22.42 -0.49
C PRO A 20 -7.88 21.14 -0.98
N GLN A 21 -8.63 20.34 -1.75
CA GLN A 21 -8.09 19.16 -2.41
C GLN A 21 -6.92 19.64 -3.26
N THR A 22 -5.72 19.42 -2.79
CA THR A 22 -4.52 19.52 -3.60
C THR A 22 -4.81 18.74 -4.88
N LYS A 23 -4.65 19.39 -6.05
CA LYS A 23 -4.75 18.71 -7.35
C LYS A 23 -4.00 17.41 -7.21
N HIS A 24 -4.71 16.30 -7.31
CA HIS A 24 -4.10 14.98 -7.15
C HIS A 24 -3.11 14.84 -8.29
N ASP A 25 -1.84 14.95 -7.96
CA ASP A 25 -0.76 14.60 -8.85
C ASP A 25 -0.94 13.12 -9.22
N ALA A 26 -0.98 12.81 -10.50
CA ALA A 26 -1.13 11.43 -10.98
C ALA A 26 -0.04 10.53 -10.38
N ASP A 27 1.15 11.06 -10.19
CA ASP A 27 2.28 10.38 -9.56
C ASP A 27 2.00 9.94 -8.11
N ASN A 28 1.12 10.63 -7.41
CA ASN A 28 0.74 10.32 -6.03
C ASN A 28 -0.56 9.49 -5.91
N TYR A 29 -1.08 8.98 -7.02
CA TYR A 29 -2.25 8.11 -6.96
C TYR A 29 -2.05 6.93 -6.01
N GLY A 30 -2.93 6.80 -5.02
CA GLY A 30 -2.86 5.75 -4.02
C GLY A 30 -1.74 5.91 -2.98
N LEU A 31 -0.95 7.00 -3.04
CA LEU A 31 0.12 7.31 -2.10
C LEU A 31 -0.31 8.45 -1.17
N LYS A 32 0.03 8.34 0.10
CA LYS A 32 -0.22 9.38 1.10
C LYS A 32 0.96 9.47 2.06
N ARG A 33 1.55 10.67 2.17
CA ARG A 33 2.54 10.96 3.21
C ARG A 33 1.86 11.02 4.58
N GLU A 34 2.49 10.41 5.59
CA GLU A 34 2.16 10.56 7.00
C GLU A 34 3.40 11.04 7.74
N ASP A 35 3.28 12.19 8.39
CA ASP A 35 4.37 12.73 9.22
C ASP A 35 4.47 11.98 10.53
N ALA A 36 5.65 12.07 11.16
CA ALA A 36 5.87 11.46 12.47
C ALA A 36 4.93 12.06 13.52
N ASN A 37 4.32 11.21 14.34
CA ASN A 37 3.55 11.60 15.51
C ASN A 37 4.05 10.83 16.75
N GLU A 38 3.48 11.11 17.92
CA GLU A 38 3.88 10.48 19.20
C GLU A 38 3.88 8.95 19.17
N ARG A 39 3.03 8.33 18.33
CA ARG A 39 2.83 6.88 18.26
C ARG A 39 3.48 6.22 17.06
N ARG A 40 3.70 6.96 15.97
CA ARG A 40 4.17 6.43 14.69
C ARG A 40 5.24 7.32 14.09
N GLY A 41 6.29 6.71 13.56
CA GLY A 41 7.29 7.40 12.75
C GLY A 41 6.71 7.77 11.38
N ALA A 42 7.35 8.74 10.73
CA ALA A 42 6.99 9.20 9.39
C ALA A 42 7.11 8.08 8.33
N GLY A 43 6.33 8.21 7.27
CA GLY A 43 6.34 7.24 6.18
C GLY A 43 5.32 7.53 5.09
N TRP A 44 5.27 6.62 4.10
CA TRP A 44 4.32 6.65 2.99
C TRP A 44 3.34 5.49 3.08
N TRP A 45 2.06 5.79 3.04
CA TRP A 45 1.00 4.82 2.88
C TRP A 45 0.73 4.57 1.41
N VAL A 46 0.66 3.30 1.03
CA VAL A 46 0.00 2.85 -0.19
C VAL A 46 -1.39 2.40 0.19
N SER A 47 -2.42 2.95 -0.45
CA SER A 47 -3.81 2.59 -0.22
C SER A 47 -4.56 2.52 -1.53
N LEU A 48 -4.81 1.31 -1.99
CA LEU A 48 -5.49 1.02 -3.23
C LEU A 48 -6.74 0.18 -2.97
N ARG A 49 -7.74 0.36 -3.81
CA ARG A 49 -8.88 -0.57 -3.88
C ARG A 49 -8.94 -1.15 -5.28
N ARG A 50 -8.78 -2.48 -5.40
CA ARG A 50 -8.78 -3.20 -6.66
C ARG A 50 -9.75 -4.36 -6.59
N ARG A 51 -10.70 -4.44 -7.54
CA ARG A 51 -11.65 -5.56 -7.69
C ARG A 51 -12.30 -5.99 -6.35
N GLY A 52 -12.65 -5.02 -5.49
CA GLY A 52 -13.22 -5.27 -4.16
C GLY A 52 -12.21 -5.45 -3.03
N HIS A 53 -10.95 -5.76 -3.32
CA HIS A 53 -9.89 -5.90 -2.33
C HIS A 53 -9.31 -4.54 -1.92
N ARG A 54 -9.10 -4.37 -0.62
CA ARG A 54 -8.41 -3.20 -0.06
C ARG A 54 -6.97 -3.56 0.22
N ILE A 55 -6.04 -2.92 -0.47
CA ILE A 55 -4.61 -3.13 -0.37
C ILE A 55 -4.03 -1.93 0.35
N VAL A 56 -3.47 -2.14 1.55
CA VAL A 56 -2.91 -1.06 2.37
C VAL A 56 -1.56 -1.51 2.92
N ARG A 57 -0.51 -0.69 2.69
CA ARG A 57 0.82 -0.94 3.21
C ARG A 57 1.51 0.36 3.60
N LEU A 58 2.20 0.36 4.75
CA LEU A 58 3.01 1.48 5.24
C LEU A 58 4.49 1.22 4.98
N PHE A 59 5.13 2.15 4.33
CA PHE A 59 6.57 2.24 4.13
C PHE A 59 7.11 3.30 5.08
N LYS A 60 7.94 2.91 6.06
CA LYS A 60 8.45 3.80 7.11
C LYS A 60 9.82 4.35 6.74
N ASP A 61 10.05 5.65 6.95
CA ASP A 61 11.36 6.27 6.73
C ASP A 61 12.46 5.61 7.55
N SER A 62 12.15 5.22 8.78
CA SER A 62 13.09 4.48 9.62
C SER A 62 13.52 3.11 9.04
N VAL A 63 12.80 2.58 8.05
CA VAL A 63 13.15 1.33 7.35
C VAL A 63 13.99 1.60 6.12
N TYR A 64 13.71 2.67 5.38
CA TYR A 64 14.33 2.96 4.09
C TYR A 64 15.40 4.05 4.17
N GLY A 65 15.51 4.75 5.31
CA GLY A 65 16.58 5.70 5.60
C GLY A 65 16.18 7.17 5.47
N CYS A 66 15.39 7.50 4.47
CA CYS A 66 14.91 8.87 4.24
C CYS A 66 13.57 8.89 3.51
N ASP A 67 12.94 10.05 3.44
CA ASP A 67 11.67 10.27 2.76
C ASP A 67 11.72 9.85 1.29
N GLU A 68 12.72 10.29 0.55
CA GLU A 68 12.85 10.00 -0.89
C GLU A 68 12.98 8.50 -1.17
N ALA A 69 13.80 7.76 -0.42
CA ALA A 69 13.95 6.32 -0.58
C ALA A 69 12.65 5.58 -0.24
N THR A 70 11.94 6.07 0.79
CA THR A 70 10.65 5.53 1.22
C THR A 70 9.58 5.76 0.16
N TYR A 71 9.54 6.97 -0.43
CA TYR A 71 8.64 7.29 -1.53
C TYR A 71 8.89 6.41 -2.76
N LYS A 72 10.14 6.26 -3.18
CA LYS A 72 10.51 5.37 -4.31
C LYS A 72 10.05 3.93 -4.07
N ALA A 73 10.25 3.40 -2.86
CA ALA A 73 9.80 2.05 -2.50
C ALA A 73 8.26 1.92 -2.48
N ALA A 74 7.56 2.92 -1.94
CA ALA A 74 6.10 2.96 -1.91
C ALA A 74 5.50 3.07 -3.31
N ARG A 75 6.10 3.91 -4.17
CA ARG A 75 5.71 4.06 -5.58
C ARG A 75 5.92 2.76 -6.35
N ALA A 76 7.09 2.15 -6.25
CA ALA A 76 7.37 0.87 -6.90
C ALA A 76 6.40 -0.25 -6.47
N TYR A 77 6.04 -0.30 -5.19
CA TYR A 77 5.03 -1.24 -4.69
C TYR A 77 3.65 -0.95 -5.28
N ARG A 78 3.22 0.32 -5.32
CA ARG A 78 1.96 0.73 -5.95
C ARG A 78 1.91 0.30 -7.40
N ASP A 79 2.97 0.56 -8.16
CA ASP A 79 3.06 0.26 -9.59
C ASP A 79 3.01 -1.26 -9.82
N ALA A 80 3.73 -2.06 -9.04
CA ALA A 80 3.64 -3.52 -9.07
C ALA A 80 2.22 -4.05 -8.80
N ILE A 81 1.50 -3.45 -7.84
CA ILE A 81 0.10 -3.81 -7.58
C ILE A 81 -0.81 -3.43 -8.76
N ILE A 82 -0.61 -2.26 -9.38
CA ILE A 82 -1.41 -1.83 -10.52
C ILE A 82 -1.18 -2.74 -11.71
N GLU A 83 0.06 -3.10 -11.99
CA GLU A 83 0.44 -4.02 -13.06
C GLU A 83 -0.15 -5.41 -12.85
N ALA A 84 0.03 -6.00 -11.67
CA ALA A 84 -0.46 -7.33 -11.36
C ALA A 84 -2.00 -7.42 -11.24
N ILE A 85 -2.65 -6.33 -10.80
CA ILE A 85 -4.09 -6.26 -10.55
C ILE A 85 -4.64 -4.96 -11.16
N PRO A 86 -4.82 -4.92 -12.48
CA PRO A 86 -5.36 -3.74 -13.14
C PRO A 86 -6.74 -3.39 -12.61
N PRO A 87 -7.11 -2.11 -12.60
CA PRO A 87 -8.47 -1.69 -12.23
C PRO A 87 -9.50 -2.33 -13.16
N ALA A 88 -10.70 -2.53 -12.63
CA ALA A 88 -11.80 -3.00 -13.45
C ALA A 88 -12.10 -1.98 -14.57
N THR A 89 -12.49 -2.47 -15.74
CA THR A 89 -12.95 -1.62 -16.82
C THR A 89 -14.39 -1.16 -16.60
N ASN A 90 -14.81 -0.11 -17.32
CA ASN A 90 -16.19 0.33 -17.34
C ASN A 90 -17.14 -0.75 -17.87
N HIS A 91 -16.66 -1.62 -18.80
CA HIS A 91 -17.40 -2.77 -19.28
C HIS A 91 -17.60 -3.84 -18.22
N GLU A 92 -16.52 -4.23 -17.51
CA GLU A 92 -16.62 -5.18 -16.40
C GLU A 92 -17.63 -4.71 -15.34
N GLN A 93 -17.63 -3.41 -15.01
CA GLN A 93 -18.61 -2.87 -14.08
C GLN A 93 -20.02 -2.78 -14.67
N ALA A 94 -20.15 -2.49 -15.95
CA ALA A 94 -21.44 -2.40 -16.62
C ALA A 94 -22.15 -3.76 -16.68
N VAL A 95 -21.41 -4.86 -16.81
CA VAL A 95 -21.99 -6.23 -16.85
C VAL A 95 -22.12 -6.89 -15.48
N LEU A 96 -21.49 -6.32 -14.44
CA LEU A 96 -21.54 -6.87 -13.08
C LEU A 96 -22.98 -6.94 -12.54
N LEU A 97 -23.46 -8.17 -12.30
CA LEU A 97 -24.79 -8.42 -11.82
C LEU A 97 -24.85 -8.18 -10.29
N ARG A 98 -25.66 -7.24 -9.85
CA ARG A 98 -25.89 -6.98 -8.43
C ARG A 98 -26.84 -8.05 -7.85
N LYS A 99 -26.66 -8.41 -6.59
CA LYS A 99 -27.52 -9.36 -5.85
C LYS A 99 -29.01 -9.00 -5.90
N THR A 100 -29.33 -7.70 -6.02
CA THR A 100 -30.70 -7.18 -6.12
C THR A 100 -31.28 -7.20 -7.53
N ASN A 101 -30.52 -7.61 -8.54
CA ASN A 101 -30.99 -7.65 -9.92
C ASN A 101 -31.97 -8.80 -10.12
N LYS A 102 -33.19 -8.46 -10.58
CA LYS A 102 -34.26 -9.43 -10.84
C LYS A 102 -34.41 -9.77 -12.34
N SER A 103 -33.83 -8.95 -13.23
CA SER A 103 -33.98 -9.16 -14.68
C SER A 103 -33.02 -10.20 -15.27
N GLY A 104 -31.96 -10.54 -14.51
CA GLY A 104 -30.85 -11.40 -14.98
C GLY A 104 -29.79 -10.66 -15.80
N ILE A 105 -30.00 -9.39 -16.12
CA ILE A 105 -29.08 -8.56 -16.93
C ILE A 105 -28.81 -7.23 -16.21
N SER A 106 -27.55 -6.87 -16.09
CA SER A 106 -27.14 -5.60 -15.47
C SER A 106 -27.63 -4.41 -16.31
N GLY A 107 -28.21 -3.41 -15.63
CA GLY A 107 -28.70 -2.19 -16.29
C GLY A 107 -30.04 -2.34 -17.02
N VAL A 108 -30.71 -3.50 -16.91
CA VAL A 108 -32.07 -3.71 -17.44
C VAL A 108 -32.99 -4.00 -16.25
N ARG A 109 -34.13 -3.32 -16.17
CA ARG A 109 -35.12 -3.49 -15.09
C ARG A 109 -36.53 -3.24 -15.56
N ARG A 110 -37.49 -3.87 -14.91
CA ARG A 110 -38.90 -3.53 -15.02
C ARG A 110 -39.20 -2.41 -14.03
N VAL A 111 -39.92 -1.41 -14.48
CA VAL A 111 -40.33 -0.25 -13.69
C VAL A 111 -41.82 -0.04 -13.81
N GLU A 112 -42.49 0.06 -12.70
CA GLU A 112 -43.91 0.43 -12.63
C GLU A 112 -44.01 1.96 -12.64
N THR A 113 -44.75 2.50 -13.59
CA THR A 113 -44.98 3.96 -13.68
C THR A 113 -46.47 4.26 -13.63
N ARG A 114 -46.84 5.53 -13.43
CA ARG A 114 -48.25 5.94 -13.43
C ARG A 114 -48.94 5.68 -14.77
N ASP A 115 -48.17 5.72 -15.87
CA ASP A 115 -48.65 5.55 -17.24
C ASP A 115 -48.56 4.09 -17.71
N GLY A 116 -48.27 3.16 -16.77
CA GLY A 116 -48.13 1.73 -17.04
C GLY A 116 -46.71 1.24 -16.88
N ASP A 117 -46.55 -0.08 -17.02
CA ASP A 117 -45.26 -0.75 -16.80
C ASP A 117 -44.32 -0.59 -18.00
N VAL A 118 -43.05 -0.42 -17.73
CA VAL A 118 -42.01 -0.31 -18.76
C VAL A 118 -40.81 -1.21 -18.42
N TRP A 119 -40.17 -1.72 -19.47
CA TRP A 119 -38.82 -2.24 -19.37
C TRP A 119 -37.84 -1.10 -19.66
N GLU A 120 -36.96 -0.81 -18.72
CA GLU A 120 -35.99 0.26 -18.79
C GLU A 120 -34.57 -0.30 -18.92
N THR A 121 -33.80 0.30 -19.82
CA THR A 121 -32.36 0.07 -19.89
C THR A 121 -31.60 1.33 -19.55
N THR A 122 -30.48 1.17 -18.79
CA THR A 122 -29.61 2.28 -18.38
C THR A 122 -28.15 1.90 -18.56
N LEU A 123 -27.33 2.86 -19.00
CA LEU A 123 -25.86 2.73 -19.07
C LEU A 123 -25.21 4.02 -18.62
N MET A 124 -24.25 3.94 -17.70
CA MET A 124 -23.37 5.07 -17.39
C MET A 124 -22.29 5.18 -18.45
N THR A 125 -22.13 6.38 -19.03
CA THR A 125 -21.08 6.71 -19.99
C THR A 125 -20.27 7.91 -19.46
N ASN A 126 -19.21 8.28 -20.13
CA ASN A 126 -18.44 9.47 -19.78
C ASN A 126 -19.27 10.77 -19.89
N ASP A 127 -20.24 10.79 -20.80
CA ASP A 127 -21.13 11.94 -21.04
C ASP A 127 -22.36 11.94 -20.10
N GLY A 128 -22.45 10.97 -19.20
CA GLY A 128 -23.57 10.80 -18.29
C GLY A 128 -24.36 9.53 -18.48
N GLN A 129 -25.53 9.44 -17.81
CA GLN A 129 -26.38 8.26 -17.86
C GLN A 129 -27.27 8.26 -19.11
N LYS A 130 -27.10 7.27 -19.98
CA LYS A 130 -28.07 6.94 -21.03
C LYS A 130 -29.22 6.14 -20.43
N ARG A 131 -30.44 6.42 -20.88
CA ARG A 131 -31.67 5.76 -20.40
C ARG A 131 -32.67 5.65 -21.54
N GLU A 132 -33.32 4.49 -21.65
CA GLU A 132 -34.42 4.26 -22.62
C GLU A 132 -35.44 3.30 -22.01
N SER A 133 -36.72 3.50 -22.35
CA SER A 133 -37.84 2.75 -21.77
C SER A 133 -38.74 2.24 -22.86
N PHE A 134 -39.23 1.00 -22.71
CA PHE A 134 -40.09 0.28 -23.63
C PHE A 134 -41.38 -0.10 -22.91
N ALA A 135 -42.51 0.48 -23.36
CA ALA A 135 -43.81 0.30 -22.70
C ALA A 135 -44.33 -1.13 -22.88
N VAL A 136 -44.68 -1.80 -21.81
CA VAL A 136 -45.28 -3.15 -21.81
C VAL A 136 -46.64 -3.15 -22.47
N ALA A 137 -47.44 -2.10 -22.24
CA ALA A 137 -48.76 -1.96 -22.89
C ALA A 137 -48.69 -1.91 -24.42
N LYS A 138 -47.59 -1.35 -24.99
CA LYS A 138 -47.40 -1.21 -26.45
C LYS A 138 -46.80 -2.46 -27.10
N PHE A 139 -45.83 -3.09 -26.45
CA PHE A 139 -45.02 -4.12 -27.07
C PHE A 139 -45.26 -5.52 -26.47
N GLY A 140 -45.96 -5.63 -25.35
CA GLY A 140 -46.01 -6.83 -24.54
C GLY A 140 -44.78 -7.07 -23.69
N GLU A 141 -44.92 -7.88 -22.66
CA GLU A 141 -43.86 -8.10 -21.62
C GLU A 141 -42.55 -8.64 -22.21
N LEU A 142 -42.63 -9.68 -23.03
CA LEU A 142 -41.43 -10.33 -23.61
C LEU A 142 -40.72 -9.45 -24.65
N ALA A 143 -41.50 -8.80 -25.51
CA ALA A 143 -40.92 -7.94 -26.54
C ALA A 143 -40.29 -6.69 -25.96
N ALA A 144 -40.94 -6.00 -25.01
CA ALA A 144 -40.38 -4.86 -24.30
C ALA A 144 -39.08 -5.20 -23.57
N LYS A 145 -39.04 -6.37 -22.91
CA LYS A 145 -37.81 -6.87 -22.27
C LYS A 145 -36.69 -7.11 -23.29
N SER A 146 -37.01 -7.80 -24.40
CA SER A 146 -36.04 -8.09 -25.45
C SER A 146 -35.49 -6.81 -26.09
N MET A 147 -36.33 -5.79 -26.32
CA MET A 147 -35.90 -4.47 -26.82
C MET A 147 -34.97 -3.76 -25.86
N ALA A 148 -35.27 -3.77 -24.56
CA ALA A 148 -34.41 -3.17 -23.55
C ALA A 148 -33.02 -3.86 -23.48
N ILE A 149 -32.99 -5.18 -23.61
CA ILE A 149 -31.74 -5.97 -23.68
C ILE A 149 -30.95 -5.64 -24.95
N ALA A 150 -31.61 -5.63 -26.11
CA ALA A 150 -30.94 -5.30 -27.36
C ALA A 150 -30.34 -3.88 -27.34
N GLN A 151 -31.08 -2.91 -26.80
CA GLN A 151 -30.58 -1.54 -26.65
C GLN A 151 -29.39 -1.44 -25.67
N ARG A 152 -29.45 -2.23 -24.59
CA ARG A 152 -28.31 -2.32 -23.65
C ARG A 152 -27.06 -2.83 -24.34
N ARG A 153 -27.19 -3.92 -25.12
CA ARG A 153 -26.07 -4.49 -25.88
C ARG A 153 -25.51 -3.52 -26.92
N LYS A 154 -26.39 -2.80 -27.62
CA LYS A 154 -25.98 -1.77 -28.58
C LYS A 154 -25.15 -0.65 -27.92
N TRP A 155 -25.56 -0.21 -26.75
CA TRP A 155 -24.80 0.81 -26.02
C TRP A 155 -23.48 0.29 -25.47
N LEU A 156 -23.44 -0.94 -24.96
CA LEU A 156 -22.19 -1.59 -24.52
C LEU A 156 -21.19 -1.72 -25.67
N ALA A 157 -21.67 -2.14 -26.85
CA ALA A 157 -20.82 -2.27 -28.03
C ALA A 157 -20.22 -0.93 -28.51
N ALA A 158 -20.94 0.16 -28.29
CA ALA A 158 -20.48 1.51 -28.65
C ALA A 158 -19.69 2.22 -27.53
N LEU A 159 -19.59 1.63 -26.34
CA LEU A 159 -18.91 2.23 -25.21
C LEU A 159 -17.39 2.04 -25.35
N PRO A 160 -16.57 3.11 -25.39
CA PRO A 160 -15.11 2.96 -25.36
C PRO A 160 -14.66 2.24 -24.08
N VAL A 161 -13.77 1.26 -24.21
CA VAL A 161 -13.21 0.56 -23.05
C VAL A 161 -12.25 1.48 -22.30
N THR A 162 -12.53 1.73 -21.04
CA THR A 162 -11.67 2.54 -20.18
C THR A 162 -11.54 1.91 -18.79
N HIS A 163 -10.37 2.00 -18.19
CA HIS A 163 -10.21 1.60 -16.80
C HIS A 163 -10.87 2.62 -15.87
N LEU A 164 -11.54 2.13 -14.83
CA LEU A 164 -12.27 2.97 -13.86
C LEU A 164 -11.38 3.47 -12.71
N ALA A 165 -10.08 3.34 -12.83
CA ALA A 165 -9.18 4.05 -11.95
C ALA A 165 -9.09 5.51 -12.38
N TYR A 166 -8.60 6.32 -11.51
CA TYR A 166 -8.22 7.71 -11.68
C TYR A 166 -7.93 8.09 -13.14
N ALA A 167 -8.69 9.02 -13.71
CA ALA A 167 -8.76 9.23 -15.17
C ALA A 167 -7.38 9.44 -15.83
N HIS A 168 -6.48 10.21 -15.21
CA HIS A 168 -5.14 10.44 -15.76
C HIS A 168 -4.25 9.21 -15.66
N HIS A 169 -4.22 8.58 -14.50
CA HIS A 169 -3.39 7.40 -14.27
C HIS A 169 -3.91 6.17 -15.02
N ALA A 170 -5.24 6.06 -15.18
CA ALA A 170 -5.83 5.00 -16.00
C ALA A 170 -5.45 5.12 -17.48
N ALA A 171 -5.34 6.34 -18.00
CA ALA A 171 -4.90 6.56 -19.37
C ALA A 171 -3.44 6.16 -19.58
N GLU A 172 -2.55 6.54 -18.67
CA GLU A 172 -1.13 6.18 -18.71
C GLU A 172 -0.93 4.66 -18.59
N VAL A 173 -1.55 4.03 -17.58
CA VAL A 173 -1.46 2.59 -17.37
C VAL A 173 -2.08 1.81 -18.53
N ALA A 174 -3.18 2.30 -19.11
CA ALA A 174 -3.80 1.67 -20.26
C ALA A 174 -2.91 1.76 -21.52
N GLN A 175 -2.19 2.88 -21.70
CA GLN A 175 -1.27 3.03 -22.82
C GLN A 175 -0.01 2.19 -22.67
N GLU A 176 0.55 2.09 -21.47
CA GLU A 176 1.82 1.39 -21.25
C GLU A 176 1.67 -0.13 -21.19
N HIS A 177 0.59 -0.64 -20.57
CA HIS A 177 0.49 -2.05 -20.20
C HIS A 177 -0.68 -2.82 -20.84
N PHE A 178 -1.70 -2.13 -21.34
CA PHE A 178 -2.96 -2.78 -21.79
C PHE A 178 -3.46 -2.31 -23.16
N ALA A 179 -2.64 -1.62 -23.95
CA ALA A 179 -3.05 -1.07 -25.24
C ALA A 179 -3.53 -2.15 -26.21
N ASP A 180 -3.03 -3.38 -26.09
CA ASP A 180 -3.34 -4.50 -26.98
C ASP A 180 -4.42 -5.43 -26.42
N ASP A 181 -4.79 -5.32 -25.15
CA ASP A 181 -5.83 -6.13 -24.51
C ASP A 181 -7.20 -5.47 -24.63
N LEU A 182 -7.73 -5.41 -25.86
CA LEU A 182 -9.13 -5.05 -26.07
C LEU A 182 -10.03 -6.17 -25.53
N ILE A 183 -10.60 -5.94 -24.35
CA ILE A 183 -11.58 -6.87 -23.76
C ILE A 183 -12.82 -6.87 -24.66
N PRO A 184 -13.23 -8.03 -25.21
CA PRO A 184 -14.41 -8.09 -26.07
C PRO A 184 -15.65 -7.63 -25.30
N VAL A 185 -16.47 -6.81 -25.96
CA VAL A 185 -17.73 -6.34 -25.39
C VAL A 185 -18.70 -7.51 -25.29
N SER A 186 -18.97 -7.95 -24.06
CA SER A 186 -19.85 -9.07 -23.76
C SER A 186 -20.73 -8.74 -22.56
N ASP A 187 -21.93 -9.31 -22.53
CA ASP A 187 -22.83 -9.28 -21.36
C ASP A 187 -22.31 -10.19 -20.23
N VAL A 188 -21.39 -11.08 -20.53
CA VAL A 188 -20.76 -12.03 -19.61
C VAL A 188 -19.42 -11.47 -19.17
N MET A 189 -19.07 -11.69 -17.92
CA MET A 189 -17.73 -11.31 -17.41
C MET A 189 -16.67 -11.99 -18.26
N PRO A 190 -15.65 -11.23 -18.74
CA PRO A 190 -14.58 -11.80 -19.55
C PRO A 190 -13.82 -12.88 -18.79
N GLU A 191 -13.29 -13.87 -19.51
CA GLU A 191 -12.46 -14.95 -18.93
C GLU A 191 -11.22 -14.42 -18.22
N THR A 192 -10.76 -13.24 -18.61
CA THR A 192 -9.65 -12.51 -17.95
C THR A 192 -10.01 -11.96 -16.57
N HIS A 193 -11.26 -12.15 -16.11
CA HIS A 193 -11.66 -11.73 -14.77
C HIS A 193 -10.88 -12.51 -13.71
N LEU A 194 -10.02 -11.80 -12.95
CA LEU A 194 -9.26 -12.40 -11.88
C LEU A 194 -10.18 -12.84 -10.73
N LYS A 195 -10.07 -14.10 -10.34
CA LYS A 195 -10.78 -14.63 -9.18
C LYS A 195 -10.21 -14.08 -7.89
N GLY A 196 -10.99 -14.04 -6.81
CA GLY A 196 -10.56 -13.52 -5.52
C GLY A 196 -9.28 -14.17 -4.99
N GLU A 197 -9.17 -15.49 -5.09
CA GLU A 197 -7.99 -16.26 -4.68
C GLU A 197 -6.72 -15.90 -5.48
N GLU A 198 -6.86 -15.66 -6.79
CA GLU A 198 -5.74 -15.23 -7.64
C GLU A 198 -5.27 -13.82 -7.28
N ILE A 199 -6.20 -12.93 -6.96
CA ILE A 199 -5.88 -11.57 -6.50
C ILE A 199 -5.10 -11.62 -5.19
N GLU A 200 -5.56 -12.42 -4.24
CA GLU A 200 -4.88 -12.58 -2.94
C GLU A 200 -3.49 -13.19 -3.10
N ALA A 201 -3.35 -14.21 -3.95
CA ALA A 201 -2.05 -14.82 -4.25
C ALA A 201 -1.06 -13.82 -4.88
N ARG A 202 -1.52 -12.99 -5.83
CA ARG A 202 -0.69 -11.94 -6.45
C ARG A 202 -0.28 -10.87 -5.43
N ILE A 203 -1.20 -10.41 -4.58
CA ILE A 203 -0.90 -9.46 -3.51
C ILE A 203 0.14 -10.04 -2.57
N GLN A 204 -0.01 -11.31 -2.17
CA GLN A 204 0.93 -11.96 -1.27
C GLN A 204 2.32 -12.11 -1.90
N SER A 205 2.40 -12.54 -3.15
CA SER A 205 3.68 -12.62 -3.88
C SER A 205 4.41 -11.28 -3.92
N ILE A 206 3.71 -10.19 -4.26
CA ILE A 206 4.30 -8.85 -4.27
C ILE A 206 4.75 -8.44 -2.86
N ASN A 207 3.94 -8.71 -1.84
CA ASN A 207 4.33 -8.43 -0.46
C ASN A 207 5.63 -9.14 -0.07
N ASP A 208 5.74 -10.42 -0.40
CA ASP A 208 6.92 -11.23 -0.10
C ASP A 208 8.17 -10.71 -0.81
N ASP A 209 8.04 -10.29 -2.06
CA ASP A 209 9.16 -9.73 -2.84
C ASP A 209 9.62 -8.40 -2.25
N PHE A 210 8.70 -7.52 -1.90
CA PHE A 210 9.03 -6.26 -1.23
C PHE A 210 9.56 -6.46 0.19
N ASP A 211 9.16 -7.51 0.90
CA ASP A 211 9.71 -7.86 2.21
C ASP A 211 11.14 -8.41 2.09
N LYS A 212 11.45 -9.20 1.06
CA LYS A 212 12.81 -9.64 0.73
C LYS A 212 13.70 -8.48 0.30
N ALA A 213 13.16 -7.52 -0.45
CA ALA A 213 13.88 -6.36 -0.97
C ALA A 213 14.10 -5.24 0.06
N ARG A 214 13.59 -5.36 1.28
CA ARG A 214 13.79 -4.34 2.33
C ARG A 214 15.28 -4.12 2.58
N PRO A 215 15.71 -2.85 2.74
CA PRO A 215 17.10 -2.55 3.11
C PRO A 215 17.50 -3.29 4.38
N LYS A 216 18.60 -4.01 4.31
CA LYS A 216 19.17 -4.67 5.48
C LYS A 216 19.79 -3.61 6.40
N ARG A 217 19.56 -3.70 7.70
CA ARG A 217 20.00 -2.71 8.68
C ARG A 217 20.64 -3.41 9.84
N LEU A 218 21.85 -2.98 10.17
CA LEU A 218 22.64 -3.49 11.27
C LEU A 218 22.61 -2.49 12.42
N ARG A 219 22.19 -2.95 13.61
CA ARG A 219 22.30 -2.19 14.85
C ARG A 219 23.35 -2.79 15.74
N VAL A 220 24.31 -1.96 16.15
CA VAL A 220 25.35 -2.34 17.11
C VAL A 220 25.31 -1.40 18.29
N ARG A 221 25.30 -1.96 19.50
CA ARG A 221 25.42 -1.22 20.75
C ARG A 221 26.52 -1.85 21.61
N VAL A 222 27.40 -1.02 22.11
CA VAL A 222 28.42 -1.42 23.08
C VAL A 222 28.29 -0.52 24.30
N LYS A 223 28.09 -1.10 25.48
CA LYS A 223 27.92 -0.36 26.73
C LYS A 223 28.76 -0.93 27.81
N TYR A 224 29.58 -0.04 28.43
CA TYR A 224 30.37 -0.37 29.58
C TYR A 224 29.57 -0.12 30.87
N TYR A 225 29.61 -1.11 31.77
CA TYR A 225 29.01 -1.00 33.09
C TYR A 225 30.16 -0.93 34.13
N HIS A 226 30.26 0.17 34.84
CA HIS A 226 31.35 0.43 35.77
C HIS A 226 31.73 -0.81 36.61
N GLY A 227 33.00 -1.16 36.55
CA GLY A 227 33.67 -2.08 37.41
C GLY A 227 33.70 -3.54 37.03
N SER A 228 32.88 -4.02 36.08
CA SER A 228 32.87 -5.48 35.86
C SER A 228 32.41 -6.00 34.49
N ARG A 229 31.77 -5.20 33.63
CA ARG A 229 31.09 -5.78 32.48
C ARG A 229 30.97 -4.85 31.27
N LEU A 230 31.29 -5.37 30.11
CA LEU A 230 30.98 -4.78 28.81
C LEU A 230 29.83 -5.58 28.14
N SER A 231 28.79 -4.89 27.74
CA SER A 231 27.66 -5.49 27.01
C SER A 231 27.76 -5.13 25.54
N VAL A 232 27.76 -6.11 24.68
CA VAL A 232 27.77 -5.98 23.22
C VAL A 232 26.47 -6.54 22.68
N PHE A 233 25.70 -5.70 22.00
CA PHE A 233 24.46 -6.08 21.36
C PHE A 233 24.55 -5.82 19.84
N VAL A 234 24.27 -6.87 19.07
CA VAL A 234 24.22 -6.83 17.61
C VAL A 234 22.87 -7.36 17.15
N SER A 235 22.22 -6.68 16.25
CA SER A 235 20.96 -7.17 15.68
C SER A 235 20.79 -6.75 14.22
N ASP A 236 20.15 -7.61 13.43
CA ASP A 236 19.53 -7.24 12.17
C ASP A 236 18.21 -6.52 12.49
N ALA A 237 18.15 -5.22 12.25
CA ALA A 237 16.97 -4.42 12.57
C ALA A 237 15.74 -4.77 11.69
N GLY A 238 15.95 -5.48 10.58
CA GLY A 238 14.89 -6.00 9.72
C GLY A 238 14.35 -7.39 10.12
N LYS A 239 15.14 -8.13 10.91
CA LYS A 239 14.80 -9.50 11.34
C LYS A 239 14.96 -9.64 12.86
N PRO A 240 13.89 -9.44 13.65
CA PRO A 240 13.97 -9.47 15.12
C PRO A 240 14.57 -10.75 15.70
N ALA A 241 14.48 -11.88 14.97
CA ALA A 241 15.08 -13.15 15.37
C ALA A 241 16.61 -13.13 15.29
N LYS A 242 17.21 -12.31 14.42
CA LYS A 242 18.67 -12.15 14.31
C LYS A 242 19.15 -11.08 15.28
N ARG A 243 19.34 -11.46 16.54
CA ARG A 243 19.91 -10.61 17.59
C ARG A 243 20.82 -11.42 18.49
N ARG A 244 21.93 -10.84 18.90
CA ARG A 244 22.86 -11.41 19.86
C ARG A 244 23.24 -10.41 20.93
N LEU A 245 23.20 -10.83 22.17
CA LEU A 245 23.70 -10.09 23.31
C LEU A 245 24.85 -10.88 23.93
N ALA A 246 26.06 -10.32 23.91
CA ALA A 246 27.21 -10.87 24.60
C ALA A 246 27.59 -9.99 25.79
N GLN A 247 28.06 -10.63 26.85
CA GLN A 247 28.57 -9.95 28.03
C GLN A 247 30.03 -10.39 28.27
N ILE A 248 30.92 -9.40 28.37
CA ILE A 248 32.34 -9.60 28.56
C ILE A 248 32.69 -9.15 29.98
N ASN A 249 33.34 -10.00 30.78
CA ASN A 249 33.85 -9.65 32.07
C ASN A 249 35.11 -8.78 31.91
N THR A 250 35.10 -7.57 32.48
CA THR A 250 36.16 -6.58 32.29
C THR A 250 37.09 -6.39 33.47
N ARG A 251 36.91 -7.17 34.55
CA ARG A 251 37.65 -7.00 35.80
C ARG A 251 39.18 -7.08 35.66
N LYS A 252 39.65 -7.83 34.65
CA LYS A 252 41.08 -8.07 34.41
C LYS A 252 41.58 -7.51 33.09
N LEU A 253 40.74 -6.77 32.38
CA LEU A 253 41.04 -6.25 31.05
C LEU A 253 41.36 -4.76 31.15
N ASP A 254 42.40 -4.34 30.45
CA ASP A 254 42.65 -2.92 30.20
C ASP A 254 41.71 -2.38 29.08
N LYS A 255 41.82 -1.05 28.83
CA LYS A 255 40.96 -0.39 27.84
C LYS A 255 41.16 -0.94 26.40
N ALA A 256 42.42 -1.25 26.04
CA ALA A 256 42.75 -1.76 24.71
C ALA A 256 42.23 -3.19 24.52
N GLU A 257 42.37 -4.02 25.55
CA GLU A 257 41.86 -5.39 25.58
C GLU A 257 40.30 -5.43 25.53
N MET A 258 39.65 -4.49 26.24
CA MET A 258 38.19 -4.33 26.18
C MET A 258 37.71 -3.97 24.77
N LEU A 259 38.42 -3.03 24.10
CA LEU A 259 38.09 -2.67 22.72
C LEU A 259 38.33 -3.85 21.77
N ALA A 260 39.44 -4.55 21.91
CA ALA A 260 39.75 -5.74 21.11
C ALA A 260 38.69 -6.83 21.28
N ALA A 261 38.26 -7.10 22.52
CA ALA A 261 37.20 -8.05 22.81
C ALA A 261 35.85 -7.63 22.21
N ALA A 262 35.49 -6.32 22.30
CA ALA A 262 34.29 -5.80 21.67
C ALA A 262 34.33 -5.95 20.15
N ARG A 263 35.45 -5.62 19.50
CA ARG A 263 35.66 -5.76 18.05
C ARG A 263 35.52 -7.24 17.63
N SER A 264 36.12 -8.16 18.36
CA SER A 264 36.04 -9.60 18.11
C SER A 264 34.61 -10.10 18.14
N VAL A 265 33.83 -9.76 19.19
CA VAL A 265 32.44 -10.19 19.35
C VAL A 265 31.55 -9.58 18.29
N VAL A 266 31.69 -8.29 18.01
CA VAL A 266 30.90 -7.61 16.97
C VAL A 266 31.21 -8.20 15.60
N GLY A 267 32.49 -8.36 15.26
CA GLY A 267 32.94 -8.93 13.97
C GLY A 267 32.43 -10.34 13.74
N ALA A 268 32.62 -11.22 14.73
CA ALA A 268 32.13 -12.59 14.65
C ALA A 268 30.59 -12.64 14.49
N THR A 269 29.84 -11.81 15.22
CA THR A 269 28.38 -11.78 15.14
C THR A 269 27.88 -11.22 13.79
N ILE A 270 28.55 -10.20 13.25
CA ILE A 270 28.20 -9.69 11.92
C ILE A 270 28.49 -10.73 10.83
N THR A 271 29.63 -11.43 10.95
CA THR A 271 29.96 -12.53 10.03
C THR A 271 28.92 -13.66 10.07
N GLU A 272 28.43 -14.01 11.27
CA GLU A 272 27.36 -15.00 11.44
C GLU A 272 26.03 -14.53 10.83
N PHE A 273 25.68 -13.24 10.97
CA PHE A 273 24.40 -12.73 10.50
C PHE A 273 24.37 -12.44 9.00
N TYR A 274 25.51 -12.09 8.44
CA TYR A 274 25.67 -11.72 7.04
C TYR A 274 26.85 -12.47 6.39
N ASP A 275 28.04 -11.87 6.40
CA ASP A 275 29.30 -12.43 5.90
C ASP A 275 30.53 -11.65 6.40
N ALA A 276 31.72 -12.13 6.05
CA ALA A 276 32.98 -11.48 6.43
C ALA A 276 33.20 -10.12 5.74
N GLY A 277 32.62 -9.90 4.56
CA GLY A 277 32.72 -8.62 3.84
C GLY A 277 31.96 -7.51 4.57
N VAL A 278 30.75 -7.81 5.03
CA VAL A 278 29.94 -6.88 5.85
C VAL A 278 30.64 -6.60 7.18
N ALA A 279 31.21 -7.62 7.82
CA ALA A 279 31.96 -7.44 9.07
C ALA A 279 33.17 -6.53 8.89
N ARG A 280 33.95 -6.72 7.83
CA ARG A 280 35.11 -5.88 7.50
C ARG A 280 34.66 -4.44 7.24
N TRP A 281 33.70 -4.25 6.34
CA TRP A 281 33.14 -2.91 6.06
C TRP A 281 32.69 -2.17 7.32
N PHE A 282 32.00 -2.85 8.22
CA PHE A 282 31.55 -2.25 9.48
C PHE A 282 32.71 -1.90 10.40
N MET A 283 33.72 -2.78 10.50
CA MET A 283 34.89 -2.55 11.35
C MET A 283 35.76 -1.40 10.83
N ASP A 284 35.94 -1.27 9.52
CA ASP A 284 36.69 -0.17 8.92
C ASP A 284 36.02 1.18 9.21
N ALA A 285 34.69 1.23 9.22
CA ALA A 285 33.94 2.46 9.46
C ALA A 285 33.74 2.80 10.95
N HIS A 286 33.61 1.81 11.82
CA HIS A 286 33.14 1.99 13.19
C HIS A 286 33.96 1.27 14.26
N GLY A 287 34.89 0.41 13.88
CA GLY A 287 35.59 -0.47 14.82
C GLY A 287 36.32 0.29 15.94
N ASP A 288 36.99 1.38 15.63
CA ASP A 288 37.74 2.18 16.60
C ASP A 288 36.83 2.99 17.52
N ASN A 289 35.60 3.26 17.10
CA ASN A 289 34.62 4.02 17.86
C ASN A 289 33.74 3.16 18.78
N LEU A 290 33.85 1.82 18.72
CA LEU A 290 33.01 0.93 19.53
C LEU A 290 33.18 1.18 21.04
N LEU A 291 34.40 1.54 21.48
CA LEU A 291 34.69 1.85 22.85
C LEU A 291 35.76 2.95 22.90
N THR A 292 35.37 4.17 23.20
CA THR A 292 36.26 5.34 23.35
C THR A 292 36.32 5.78 24.81
N ASP A 293 37.25 6.65 25.17
CA ASP A 293 37.39 7.15 26.53
C ASP A 293 36.10 7.78 27.09
N LYS A 294 35.32 8.41 26.24
CA LYS A 294 33.99 8.95 26.61
C LYS A 294 33.05 7.89 27.20
N HIS A 295 33.10 6.68 26.68
CA HIS A 295 32.20 5.59 27.12
C HIS A 295 32.54 5.04 28.50
N PHE A 296 33.73 5.35 29.04
CA PHE A 296 34.13 4.99 30.41
C PHE A 296 33.63 6.01 31.45
N HIS A 297 33.33 7.24 31.03
CA HIS A 297 32.92 8.33 31.89
C HIS A 297 31.43 8.67 31.82
N VAL A 298 30.78 8.34 30.72
CA VAL A 298 29.36 8.63 30.49
C VAL A 298 28.56 7.32 30.45
N ARG A 299 27.35 7.34 31.03
CA ARG A 299 26.47 6.16 31.00
C ARG A 299 25.97 5.79 29.60
N GLU A 300 26.26 6.59 28.60
CA GLU A 300 25.94 6.36 27.21
C GLU A 300 27.04 5.52 26.55
N GLY A 301 26.67 4.37 26.03
CA GLY A 301 27.58 3.53 25.23
C GLY A 301 27.51 3.90 23.74
N PHE A 302 28.35 3.25 22.95
CA PHE A 302 28.25 3.26 21.49
C PHE A 302 26.90 2.69 21.04
N ASN A 303 26.20 3.37 20.16
CA ASN A 303 24.94 2.92 19.57
C ASN A 303 24.84 3.43 18.14
N VAL A 304 24.88 2.54 17.18
CA VAL A 304 24.75 2.88 15.76
C VAL A 304 23.73 1.99 15.08
N LEU A 305 22.99 2.56 14.15
CA LEU A 305 22.14 1.87 13.19
C LEU A 305 22.63 2.24 11.81
N VAL A 306 23.14 1.27 11.07
CA VAL A 306 23.64 1.47 9.72
C VAL A 306 22.82 0.70 8.68
N PHE A 307 22.67 1.28 7.50
CA PHE A 307 22.12 0.60 6.34
C PHE A 307 23.27 -0.12 5.61
N LEU A 308 23.07 -1.39 5.30
CA LEU A 308 24.08 -2.13 4.57
C LEU A 308 24.12 -1.67 3.11
N PRO A 309 25.30 -1.43 2.54
CA PRO A 309 25.44 -1.12 1.13
C PRO A 309 24.80 -2.21 0.27
N THR A 310 24.08 -1.80 -0.79
CA THR A 310 23.36 -2.72 -1.68
C THR A 310 24.29 -3.77 -2.31
N GLN A 311 25.55 -3.45 -2.52
CA GLN A 311 26.56 -4.35 -3.05
C GLN A 311 26.92 -5.48 -2.07
N LEU A 312 26.87 -5.22 -0.76
CA LEU A 312 27.14 -6.19 0.31
C LEU A 312 25.86 -6.89 0.82
N ALA A 313 24.69 -6.44 0.39
CA ALA A 313 23.41 -6.96 0.84
C ALA A 313 22.86 -8.15 0.03
N ARG A 314 23.60 -8.61 -0.99
CA ARG A 314 23.14 -9.65 -1.96
C ARG A 314 23.30 -11.10 -1.49
N HIS A 315 23.73 -11.31 -0.24
CA HIS A 315 23.92 -12.67 0.32
C HIS A 315 22.94 -12.98 1.45
#